data_167a41343cda8827916603f88637c68c
#
_entry.id   167a41343cda8827916603f88637c68c
#
_cell.length_a   1.000
_cell.length_b   1.000
_cell.length_c   1.000
_cell.angle_alpha   90.00
_cell.angle_beta   90.00
_cell.angle_gamma   90.00
#
_symmetry.space_group_name_H-M   'P 1'
#
loop_
_entity.id
_entity.type
_entity.pdbx_description
1 polymer ?
#
loop_
_entity_poly.entity_id
_entity_poly.type
_entity_poly.pdbx_seq_one_letter_code
_entity_poly.pdbx_strand_id
1 'polypeptide(L)'
;MGMARFAEFLGWANQFDIPVVTAWVLSKENLSRPPNELDPYFEVLIELFDRLPGLCEDYDTAIKFIGSLDLLPDDLVSAAKSAEEAHPGGSRRLNIAMGYGGRQEIVDAAKDLVAELVEKGFSGDELVSQINSDALAAHMYSAEVPDPDLLIRTSGESRLSGFLLWQSAYAEFVFVDVNWPAFRHVDFLRALRDFAGRSRRFGQ
;
A
#
# COMPACT_ATOMS: atom_id res chain seq x y z
N MET A 1 -11.50 -14.16 10.11
CA MET A 1 -11.95 -12.82 10.63
C MET A 1 -11.34 -11.66 9.84
N GLY A 2 -10.03 -11.58 9.65
CA GLY A 2 -9.39 -10.45 8.94
C GLY A 2 -9.81 -10.27 7.48
N MET A 3 -9.96 -11.37 6.72
CA MET A 3 -10.42 -11.37 5.33
C MET A 3 -11.86 -10.85 5.17
N ALA A 4 -12.78 -11.32 6.01
CA ALA A 4 -14.15 -10.81 5.96
C ALA A 4 -14.22 -9.30 6.23
N ARG A 5 -13.39 -8.83 7.18
CA ARG A 5 -13.28 -7.40 7.46
C ARG A 5 -12.69 -6.61 6.28
N PHE A 6 -11.78 -7.21 5.53
CA PHE A 6 -11.20 -6.58 4.34
C PHE A 6 -12.26 -6.36 3.25
N ALA A 7 -13.08 -7.39 2.98
CA ALA A 7 -14.19 -7.28 2.03
C ALA A 7 -15.21 -6.21 2.45
N GLU A 8 -15.59 -6.17 3.73
CA GLU A 8 -16.48 -5.13 4.26
C GLU A 8 -15.86 -3.73 4.10
N PHE A 9 -14.56 -3.60 4.38
CA PHE A 9 -13.84 -2.32 4.26
C PHE A 9 -13.82 -1.80 2.82
N LEU A 10 -13.61 -2.66 1.82
CA LEU A 10 -13.70 -2.26 0.41
C LEU A 10 -15.09 -1.74 0.06
N GLY A 11 -16.15 -2.37 0.58
CA GLY A 11 -17.52 -1.89 0.44
C GLY A 11 -17.72 -0.51 1.07
N TRP A 12 -17.14 -0.26 2.26
CA TRP A 12 -17.21 1.06 2.89
C TRP A 12 -16.44 2.11 2.10
N ALA A 13 -15.24 1.79 1.60
CA ALA A 13 -14.45 2.69 0.76
C ALA A 13 -15.21 3.06 -0.52
N ASN A 14 -15.87 2.07 -1.15
CA ASN A 14 -16.72 2.30 -2.32
C ASN A 14 -17.92 3.21 -2.00
N GLN A 15 -18.58 3.03 -0.85
CA GLN A 15 -19.72 3.87 -0.42
C GLN A 15 -19.35 5.35 -0.30
N PHE A 16 -18.10 5.67 0.01
CA PHE A 16 -17.59 7.03 0.15
C PHE A 16 -16.78 7.51 -1.06
N ASP A 17 -16.91 6.82 -2.20
CA ASP A 17 -16.22 7.17 -3.44
C ASP A 17 -14.70 7.34 -3.31
N ILE A 18 -14.07 6.56 -2.41
CA ILE A 18 -12.61 6.58 -2.23
C ILE A 18 -11.94 5.91 -3.43
N PRO A 19 -11.18 6.67 -4.23
CA PRO A 19 -10.66 6.15 -5.50
C PRO A 19 -9.47 5.22 -5.34
N VAL A 20 -8.68 5.39 -4.28
CA VAL A 20 -7.47 4.59 -4.04
C VAL A 20 -7.41 4.13 -2.60
N VAL A 21 -7.18 2.83 -2.42
CA VAL A 21 -6.92 2.21 -1.12
C VAL A 21 -5.56 1.52 -1.18
N THR A 22 -4.70 1.78 -0.21
CA THR A 22 -3.47 1.01 -0.02
C THR A 22 -3.53 0.26 1.31
N ALA A 23 -3.49 -1.07 1.26
CA ALA A 23 -3.55 -1.94 2.42
C ALA A 23 -2.18 -2.57 2.69
N TRP A 24 -1.65 -2.40 3.90
CA TRP A 24 -0.40 -3.02 4.32
C TRP A 24 -0.67 -4.37 4.97
N VAL A 25 -0.47 -5.44 4.23
CA VAL A 25 -0.75 -6.80 4.71
C VAL A 25 0.47 -7.50 5.27
N LEU A 26 1.68 -7.18 4.78
CA LEU A 26 2.92 -7.79 5.26
C LEU A 26 4.08 -6.81 5.16
N SER A 27 4.71 -6.49 6.31
CA SER A 27 5.93 -5.69 6.29
C SER A 27 7.16 -6.53 5.94
N LYS A 28 8.19 -5.89 5.38
CA LYS A 28 9.48 -6.53 5.10
C LYS A 28 10.11 -7.07 6.39
N GLU A 29 10.01 -6.32 7.48
CA GLU A 29 10.55 -6.69 8.79
C GLU A 29 9.87 -7.95 9.35
N ASN A 30 8.59 -8.16 9.06
CA ASN A 30 7.86 -9.33 9.49
C ASN A 30 8.35 -10.63 8.84
N LEU A 31 9.04 -10.56 7.69
CA LEU A 31 9.63 -11.73 7.04
C LEU A 31 10.76 -12.38 7.87
N SER A 32 11.27 -11.70 8.88
CA SER A 32 12.24 -12.27 9.84
C SER A 32 11.60 -13.12 10.94
N ARG A 33 10.27 -13.25 10.98
CA ARG A 33 9.57 -14.09 11.96
C ARG A 33 9.82 -15.59 11.68
N PRO A 34 9.69 -16.45 12.70
CA PRO A 34 9.82 -17.88 12.52
C PRO A 34 8.84 -18.45 11.49
N PRO A 35 9.23 -19.49 10.71
CA PRO A 35 8.34 -20.09 9.70
C PRO A 35 7.01 -20.57 10.25
N ASN A 36 6.98 -21.12 11.47
CA ASN A 36 5.73 -21.57 12.10
C ASN A 36 4.71 -20.44 12.37
N GLU A 37 5.11 -19.17 12.30
CA GLU A 37 4.21 -18.02 12.34
C GLU A 37 3.86 -17.53 10.92
N LEU A 38 4.82 -17.59 9.99
CA LEU A 38 4.66 -17.08 8.63
C LEU A 38 3.87 -18.02 7.73
N ASP A 39 4.16 -19.34 7.77
CA ASP A 39 3.54 -20.29 6.86
C ASP A 39 2.00 -20.28 6.96
N PRO A 40 1.38 -20.33 8.16
CA PRO A 40 -0.08 -20.22 8.28
C PRO A 40 -0.61 -18.85 7.83
N TYR A 41 0.21 -17.79 7.95
CA TYR A 41 -0.19 -16.47 7.50
C TYR A 41 -0.16 -16.37 5.97
N PHE A 42 0.82 -16.98 5.31
CA PHE A 42 0.88 -17.04 3.85
C PHE A 42 -0.29 -17.81 3.26
N GLU A 43 -0.69 -18.93 3.86
CA GLU A 43 -1.89 -19.66 3.45
C GLU A 43 -3.15 -18.78 3.49
N VAL A 44 -3.30 -17.98 4.56
CA VAL A 44 -4.42 -17.03 4.70
C VAL A 44 -4.35 -15.93 3.63
N LEU A 45 -3.15 -15.47 3.26
CA LEU A 45 -2.99 -14.46 2.21
C LEU A 45 -3.30 -15.04 0.82
N ILE A 46 -2.88 -16.26 0.52
CA ILE A 46 -3.21 -16.95 -0.74
C ILE A 46 -4.74 -17.06 -0.87
N GLU A 47 -5.42 -17.54 0.18
CA GLU A 47 -6.89 -17.61 0.17
C GLU A 47 -7.55 -16.24 -0.03
N LEU A 48 -6.98 -15.18 0.54
CA LEU A 48 -7.47 -13.81 0.32
C LEU A 48 -7.30 -13.42 -1.15
N PHE A 49 -6.13 -13.66 -1.75
CA PHE A 49 -5.82 -13.24 -3.12
C PHE A 49 -6.66 -13.98 -4.15
N ASP A 50 -6.96 -15.25 -3.93
CA ASP A 50 -7.88 -16.01 -4.77
C ASP A 50 -9.31 -15.42 -4.79
N ARG A 51 -9.71 -14.73 -3.73
CA ARG A 51 -11.05 -14.14 -3.58
C ARG A 51 -11.09 -12.64 -3.96
N LEU A 52 -9.95 -11.96 -3.98
CA LEU A 52 -9.87 -10.52 -4.26
C LEU A 52 -10.49 -10.13 -5.61
N PRO A 53 -10.23 -10.85 -6.73
CA PRO A 53 -10.78 -10.46 -8.03
C PRO A 53 -12.30 -10.32 -8.00
N GLY A 54 -13.01 -11.30 -7.44
CA GLY A 54 -14.47 -11.23 -7.33
C GLY A 54 -14.97 -10.08 -6.45
N LEU A 55 -14.23 -9.75 -5.38
CA LEU A 55 -14.57 -8.59 -4.52
C LEU A 55 -14.31 -7.25 -5.23
N CYS A 56 -13.27 -7.18 -6.06
CA CYS A 56 -12.89 -5.97 -6.75
C CYS A 56 -13.71 -5.72 -8.02
N GLU A 57 -14.19 -6.78 -8.68
CA GLU A 57 -15.10 -6.69 -9.82
C GLU A 57 -16.40 -5.93 -9.47
N ASP A 58 -16.99 -6.23 -8.31
CA ASP A 58 -18.22 -5.57 -7.82
C ASP A 58 -18.05 -4.04 -7.67
N TYR A 59 -16.83 -3.56 -7.51
CA TYR A 59 -16.52 -2.14 -7.24
C TYR A 59 -15.66 -1.49 -8.33
N ASP A 60 -15.49 -2.12 -9.50
CA ASP A 60 -14.65 -1.63 -10.60
C ASP A 60 -13.25 -1.20 -10.11
N THR A 61 -12.60 -2.08 -9.34
CA THR A 61 -11.37 -1.78 -8.62
C THR A 61 -10.20 -2.60 -9.17
N ALA A 62 -9.23 -1.97 -9.83
CA ALA A 62 -8.00 -2.62 -10.25
C ALA A 62 -7.12 -3.01 -9.04
N ILE A 63 -6.49 -4.16 -9.10
CA ILE A 63 -5.59 -4.67 -8.06
C ILE A 63 -4.14 -4.45 -8.48
N LYS A 64 -3.30 -4.03 -7.53
CA LYS A 64 -1.85 -3.90 -7.68
C LYS A 64 -1.15 -4.38 -6.43
N PHE A 65 -0.12 -5.21 -6.59
CA PHE A 65 0.76 -5.59 -5.49
C PHE A 65 2.03 -4.76 -5.52
N ILE A 66 2.44 -4.24 -4.36
CA ILE A 66 3.62 -3.40 -4.19
C ILE A 66 4.50 -3.90 -3.04
N GLY A 67 5.81 -3.70 -3.16
CA GLY A 67 6.80 -4.12 -2.16
C GLY A 67 7.85 -5.06 -2.74
N SER A 68 8.66 -5.67 -1.88
CA SER A 68 9.73 -6.59 -2.26
C SER A 68 9.16 -8.01 -2.45
N LEU A 69 8.46 -8.23 -3.58
CA LEU A 69 7.79 -9.51 -3.87
C LEU A 69 8.79 -10.65 -4.09
N ASP A 70 10.01 -10.34 -4.49
CA ASP A 70 11.13 -11.26 -4.66
C ASP A 70 11.58 -11.95 -3.36
N LEU A 71 11.18 -11.42 -2.21
CA LEU A 71 11.46 -11.99 -0.89
C LEU A 71 10.37 -12.97 -0.40
N LEU A 72 9.29 -13.14 -1.16
CA LEU A 72 8.13 -13.94 -0.76
C LEU A 72 8.17 -15.35 -1.39
N PRO A 73 7.47 -16.35 -0.80
CA PRO A 73 7.32 -17.66 -1.41
C PRO A 73 6.68 -17.59 -2.80
N ASP A 74 7.13 -18.49 -3.68
CA ASP A 74 6.69 -18.51 -5.10
C ASP A 74 5.17 -18.70 -5.26
N ASP A 75 4.55 -19.50 -4.41
CA ASP A 75 3.11 -19.76 -4.41
C ASP A 75 2.31 -18.49 -4.04
N LEU A 76 2.77 -17.75 -3.05
CA LEU A 76 2.17 -16.48 -2.66
C LEU A 76 2.32 -15.42 -3.75
N VAL A 77 3.50 -15.34 -4.39
CA VAL A 77 3.75 -14.44 -5.53
C VAL A 77 2.88 -14.82 -6.73
N SER A 78 2.72 -16.13 -6.98
CA SER A 78 1.87 -16.62 -8.07
C SER A 78 0.40 -16.27 -7.84
N ALA A 79 -0.11 -16.44 -6.62
CA ALA A 79 -1.48 -16.05 -6.25
C ALA A 79 -1.69 -14.51 -6.41
N ALA A 80 -0.71 -13.72 -5.98
CA ALA A 80 -0.75 -12.25 -6.14
C ALA A 80 -0.82 -11.84 -7.62
N LYS A 81 0.04 -12.40 -8.46
CA LYS A 81 0.05 -12.14 -9.91
C LYS A 81 -1.28 -12.55 -10.57
N SER A 82 -1.80 -13.72 -10.24
CA SER A 82 -3.07 -14.20 -10.76
C SER A 82 -4.22 -13.25 -10.39
N ALA A 83 -4.24 -12.73 -9.16
CA ALA A 83 -5.24 -11.75 -8.73
C ALA A 83 -5.12 -10.41 -9.47
N GLU A 84 -3.90 -9.94 -9.73
CA GLU A 84 -3.63 -8.71 -10.48
C GLU A 84 -4.04 -8.85 -11.95
N GLU A 85 -3.71 -9.98 -12.58
CA GLU A 85 -4.05 -10.29 -13.98
C GLU A 85 -5.56 -10.49 -14.21
N ALA A 86 -6.26 -11.01 -13.21
CA ALA A 86 -7.69 -11.22 -13.29
C ALA A 86 -8.50 -9.92 -13.30
N HIS A 87 -7.95 -8.84 -12.72
CA HIS A 87 -8.63 -7.54 -12.68
C HIS A 87 -7.62 -6.38 -12.84
N PRO A 88 -7.02 -6.23 -14.05
CA PRO A 88 -5.91 -5.30 -14.28
C PRO A 88 -6.35 -3.84 -14.44
N GLY A 89 -7.64 -3.57 -14.67
CA GLY A 89 -8.19 -2.24 -14.91
C GLY A 89 -9.39 -1.94 -14.02
N GLY A 90 -9.71 -0.64 -13.87
CA GLY A 90 -10.85 -0.18 -13.09
C GLY A 90 -10.78 1.32 -12.84
N SER A 91 -11.91 1.92 -12.47
CA SER A 91 -11.99 3.33 -12.08
C SER A 91 -11.41 3.59 -10.69
N ARG A 92 -11.19 2.53 -9.91
CA ARG A 92 -10.61 2.54 -8.56
C ARG A 92 -9.34 1.69 -8.53
N ARG A 93 -8.52 1.89 -7.49
CA ARG A 93 -7.28 1.15 -7.30
C ARG A 93 -7.18 0.60 -5.88
N LEU A 94 -6.84 -0.69 -5.76
CA LEU A 94 -6.44 -1.33 -4.52
C LEU A 94 -4.96 -1.72 -4.62
N ASN A 95 -4.11 -1.07 -3.85
CA ASN A 95 -2.72 -1.46 -3.68
C ASN A 95 -2.59 -2.38 -2.44
N ILE A 96 -1.98 -3.54 -2.62
CA ILE A 96 -1.66 -4.49 -1.55
C ILE A 96 -0.15 -4.44 -1.30
N ALA A 97 0.25 -3.89 -0.16
CA ALA A 97 1.65 -3.78 0.20
C ALA A 97 2.13 -5.05 0.92
N MET A 98 3.04 -5.81 0.27
CA MET A 98 3.60 -7.08 0.73
C MET A 98 5.12 -7.07 0.71
N GLY A 99 5.75 -7.63 1.77
CA GLY A 99 7.20 -7.48 1.94
C GLY A 99 7.62 -6.01 1.89
N TYR A 100 6.69 -5.14 2.24
CA TYR A 100 6.83 -3.70 2.05
C TYR A 100 7.55 -3.04 3.24
N GLY A 101 8.47 -2.14 2.91
CA GLY A 101 9.11 -1.23 3.86
C GLY A 101 9.49 0.07 3.17
N GLY A 102 8.99 1.22 3.66
CA GLY A 102 9.17 2.50 2.97
C GLY A 102 10.64 2.95 2.84
N ARG A 103 11.52 2.54 3.75
CA ARG A 103 12.97 2.78 3.57
C ARG A 103 13.54 1.98 2.40
N GLN A 104 13.08 0.74 2.21
CA GLN A 104 13.48 -0.08 1.09
C GLN A 104 12.95 0.49 -0.22
N GLU A 105 11.68 0.87 -0.26
CA GLU A 105 11.07 1.51 -1.42
C GLU A 105 11.87 2.74 -1.89
N ILE A 106 12.26 3.63 -0.96
CA ILE A 106 13.08 4.81 -1.31
C ILE A 106 14.44 4.38 -1.90
N VAL A 107 15.07 3.36 -1.36
CA VAL A 107 16.35 2.84 -1.88
C VAL A 107 16.17 2.24 -3.27
N ASP A 108 15.11 1.48 -3.49
CA ASP A 108 14.84 0.84 -4.78
C ASP A 108 14.48 1.91 -5.83
N ALA A 109 13.61 2.86 -5.50
CA ALA A 109 13.30 4.00 -6.36
C ALA A 109 14.56 4.80 -6.76
N ALA A 110 15.49 5.02 -5.82
CA ALA A 110 16.74 5.72 -6.12
C ALA A 110 17.65 4.91 -7.05
N LYS A 111 17.71 3.58 -6.91
CA LYS A 111 18.47 2.71 -7.81
C LYS A 111 17.87 2.69 -9.21
N ASP A 112 16.54 2.58 -9.31
CA ASP A 112 15.84 2.52 -10.59
C ASP A 112 15.98 3.85 -11.34
N LEU A 113 15.84 4.99 -10.63
CA LEU A 113 16.10 6.31 -11.20
C LEU A 113 17.53 6.43 -11.74
N VAL A 114 18.54 6.04 -10.95
CA VAL A 114 19.92 6.10 -11.39
C VAL A 114 20.19 5.17 -12.59
N ALA A 115 19.63 3.97 -12.59
CA ALA A 115 19.76 3.03 -13.70
C ALA A 115 19.15 3.62 -14.98
N GLU A 116 17.94 4.17 -14.91
CA GLU A 116 17.28 4.84 -16.04
C GLU A 116 18.12 6.01 -16.59
N LEU A 117 18.66 6.86 -15.68
CA LEU A 117 19.49 7.99 -16.10
C LEU A 117 20.78 7.54 -16.80
N VAL A 118 21.42 6.47 -16.32
CA VAL A 118 22.59 5.87 -16.98
C VAL A 118 22.24 5.31 -18.34
N GLU A 119 21.12 4.62 -18.50
CA GLU A 119 20.63 4.11 -19.78
C GLU A 119 20.34 5.24 -20.78
N LYS A 120 19.88 6.40 -20.29
CA LYS A 120 19.70 7.62 -21.10
C LYS A 120 20.99 8.33 -21.46
N GLY A 121 22.15 7.88 -20.95
CA GLY A 121 23.48 8.38 -21.26
C GLY A 121 23.98 9.50 -20.32
N PHE A 122 23.26 9.83 -19.25
CA PHE A 122 23.70 10.79 -18.24
C PHE A 122 24.86 10.24 -17.41
N SER A 123 25.81 11.10 -17.01
CA SER A 123 26.95 10.75 -16.16
C SER A 123 27.47 11.94 -15.38
N GLY A 124 28.24 11.69 -14.30
CA GLY A 124 28.87 12.74 -13.50
C GLY A 124 27.88 13.79 -12.96
N ASP A 125 28.23 15.05 -13.06
CA ASP A 125 27.42 16.17 -12.55
C ASP A 125 26.07 16.30 -13.27
N GLU A 126 26.00 15.91 -14.54
CA GLU A 126 24.77 15.93 -15.31
C GLU A 126 23.75 14.92 -14.74
N LEU A 127 24.19 13.69 -14.42
CA LEU A 127 23.35 12.69 -13.77
C LEU A 127 22.85 13.20 -12.40
N VAL A 128 23.75 13.76 -11.59
CA VAL A 128 23.37 14.29 -10.26
C VAL A 128 22.31 15.40 -10.38
N SER A 129 22.40 16.26 -11.40
CA SER A 129 21.46 17.36 -11.63
C SER A 129 20.04 16.89 -11.97
N GLN A 130 19.88 15.66 -12.48
CA GLN A 130 18.58 15.05 -12.80
C GLN A 130 17.89 14.45 -11.58
N ILE A 131 18.63 14.18 -10.49
CA ILE A 131 18.06 13.59 -9.27
C ILE A 131 17.34 14.70 -8.49
N ASN A 132 16.01 14.62 -8.45
CA ASN A 132 15.17 15.55 -7.71
C ASN A 132 13.95 14.79 -7.14
N SER A 133 13.13 15.47 -6.33
CA SER A 133 11.98 14.86 -5.66
C SER A 133 10.96 14.27 -6.64
N ASP A 134 10.69 14.95 -7.74
CA ASP A 134 9.69 14.50 -8.72
C ASP A 134 10.19 13.29 -9.50
N ALA A 135 11.46 13.30 -9.90
CA ALA A 135 12.10 12.16 -10.55
C ALA A 135 12.11 10.93 -9.62
N LEU A 136 12.41 11.12 -8.33
CA LEU A 136 12.38 10.03 -7.35
C LEU A 136 10.96 9.52 -7.10
N ALA A 137 9.97 10.43 -6.99
CA ALA A 137 8.57 10.07 -6.80
C ALA A 137 8.02 9.21 -7.95
N ALA A 138 8.46 9.48 -9.19
CA ALA A 138 8.06 8.70 -10.37
C ALA A 138 8.55 7.23 -10.34
N HIS A 139 9.51 6.89 -9.49
CA HIS A 139 10.03 5.54 -9.31
C HIS A 139 9.53 4.84 -8.03
N MET A 140 8.67 5.49 -7.24
CA MET A 140 8.03 4.82 -6.09
C MET A 140 7.09 3.71 -6.54
N TYR A 141 6.91 2.69 -5.72
CA TYR A 141 6.05 1.53 -6.03
C TYR A 141 4.60 1.91 -6.36
N SER A 142 4.13 3.03 -5.83
CA SER A 142 2.78 3.56 -6.04
C SER A 142 2.75 4.85 -6.87
N ALA A 143 3.75 5.10 -7.72
CA ALA A 143 3.87 6.32 -8.53
C ALA A 143 2.68 6.59 -9.47
N GLU A 144 1.91 5.54 -9.82
CA GLU A 144 0.74 5.63 -10.70
C GLU A 144 -0.51 6.21 -10.03
N VAL A 145 -0.48 6.41 -8.72
CA VAL A 145 -1.63 6.91 -7.94
C VAL A 145 -1.21 8.12 -7.10
N PRO A 146 -2.15 9.00 -6.73
CA PRO A 146 -1.84 10.14 -5.87
C PRO A 146 -1.39 9.71 -4.47
N ASP A 147 -0.64 10.58 -3.81
CA ASP A 147 -0.29 10.42 -2.40
C ASP A 147 -1.53 10.29 -1.53
N PRO A 148 -1.50 9.50 -0.45
CA PRO A 148 -2.66 9.30 0.40
C PRO A 148 -3.01 10.57 1.16
N ASP A 149 -4.30 10.90 1.21
CA ASP A 149 -4.84 11.97 2.03
C ASP A 149 -4.95 11.58 3.50
N LEU A 150 -5.23 10.31 3.76
CA LEU A 150 -5.51 9.77 5.08
C LEU A 150 -4.83 8.42 5.30
N LEU A 151 -4.08 8.29 6.38
CA LEU A 151 -3.62 7.02 6.92
C LEU A 151 -4.41 6.65 8.18
N ILE A 152 -5.04 5.48 8.15
CA ILE A 152 -5.70 4.89 9.31
C ILE A 152 -4.82 3.77 9.85
N ARG A 153 -4.33 3.90 11.08
CA ARG A 153 -3.62 2.84 11.76
C ARG A 153 -4.45 2.26 12.89
N THR A 154 -4.75 0.98 12.77
CA THR A 154 -5.38 0.16 13.82
C THR A 154 -4.32 -0.35 14.80
N SER A 155 -4.73 -1.05 15.85
CA SER A 155 -3.88 -1.65 16.91
C SER A 155 -3.47 -0.75 18.09
N GLY A 156 -3.99 0.48 18.20
CA GLY A 156 -3.63 1.41 19.29
C GLY A 156 -2.23 2.01 19.20
N GLU A 157 -1.45 1.64 18.18
CA GLU A 157 -0.09 2.12 18.00
C GLU A 157 -0.06 3.47 17.28
N SER A 158 0.70 4.42 17.80
CA SER A 158 0.80 5.81 17.29
C SER A 158 2.10 6.05 16.53
N ARG A 159 2.45 5.16 15.59
CA ARG A 159 3.66 5.26 14.75
C ARG A 159 3.40 4.71 13.35
N LEU A 160 4.13 5.20 12.33
CA LEU A 160 4.02 4.72 10.94
C LEU A 160 4.67 3.37 10.69
N SER A 161 5.66 3.00 11.49
CA SER A 161 6.46 1.78 11.32
C SER A 161 7.03 1.57 9.92
N GLY A 162 7.22 2.64 9.15
CA GLY A 162 7.78 2.57 7.81
C GLY A 162 6.76 2.47 6.67
N PHE A 163 5.46 2.58 6.94
CA PHE A 163 4.45 2.52 5.89
C PHE A 163 4.36 3.84 5.11
N LEU A 164 4.46 3.78 3.79
CA LEU A 164 4.35 4.90 2.84
C LEU A 164 5.12 6.16 3.28
N LEU A 165 6.40 6.00 3.68
CA LEU A 165 7.19 7.10 4.27
C LEU A 165 7.29 8.32 3.36
N TRP A 166 7.49 8.12 2.08
CA TRP A 166 7.59 9.19 1.10
C TRP A 166 6.22 9.82 0.85
N GLN A 167 5.26 9.00 0.54
CA GLN A 167 3.93 9.41 0.09
C GLN A 167 3.09 10.03 1.21
N SER A 168 3.38 9.71 2.48
CA SER A 168 2.61 10.20 3.62
C SER A 168 3.07 11.56 4.18
N ALA A 169 3.99 12.24 3.50
CA ALA A 169 4.58 13.50 3.97
C ALA A 169 3.53 14.57 4.33
N TYR A 170 2.39 14.56 3.63
CA TYR A 170 1.29 15.50 3.85
C TYR A 170 -0.05 14.82 4.18
N ALA A 171 -0.01 13.52 4.49
CA ALA A 171 -1.19 12.77 4.87
C ALA A 171 -1.64 13.13 6.30
N GLU A 172 -2.95 13.07 6.54
CA GLU A 172 -3.49 13.10 7.90
C GLU A 172 -3.47 11.71 8.52
N PHE A 173 -3.18 11.62 9.81
CA PHE A 173 -3.08 10.36 10.54
C PHE A 173 -4.23 10.20 11.52
N VAL A 174 -4.90 9.05 11.48
CA VAL A 174 -5.90 8.63 12.46
C VAL A 174 -5.46 7.31 13.07
N PHE A 175 -5.20 7.33 14.38
CA PHE A 175 -4.84 6.15 15.16
C PHE A 175 -6.08 5.61 15.85
N VAL A 176 -6.39 4.32 15.68
CA VAL A 176 -7.60 3.69 16.22
C VAL A 176 -7.20 2.55 17.14
N ASP A 177 -7.67 2.60 18.39
CA ASP A 177 -7.36 1.60 19.42
C ASP A 177 -8.25 0.35 19.29
N VAL A 178 -8.19 -0.27 18.10
CA VAL A 178 -8.77 -1.58 17.83
C VAL A 178 -7.87 -2.35 16.86
N ASN A 179 -7.79 -3.67 16.98
CA ASN A 179 -7.10 -4.50 16.01
C ASN A 179 -7.94 -4.63 14.72
N TRP A 180 -7.26 -4.81 13.58
CA TRP A 180 -7.90 -4.88 12.27
C TRP A 180 -9.13 -5.79 12.20
N PRO A 181 -9.13 -7.04 12.72
CA PRO A 181 -10.32 -7.89 12.68
C PRO A 181 -11.54 -7.34 13.42
N ALA A 182 -11.31 -6.46 14.41
CA ALA A 182 -12.36 -5.82 15.21
C ALA A 182 -12.72 -4.39 14.72
N PHE A 183 -12.04 -3.87 13.70
CA PHE A 183 -12.31 -2.57 13.09
C PHE A 183 -13.68 -2.56 12.42
N ARG A 184 -14.57 -1.67 12.81
CA ARG A 184 -15.98 -1.63 12.39
C ARG A 184 -16.25 -0.41 11.52
N HIS A 185 -17.37 -0.45 10.81
CA HIS A 185 -17.85 0.69 10.01
C HIS A 185 -17.91 2.00 10.81
N VAL A 186 -18.37 1.95 12.06
CA VAL A 186 -18.42 3.14 12.94
C VAL A 186 -17.03 3.70 13.24
N ASP A 187 -16.01 2.87 13.32
CA ASP A 187 -14.64 3.31 13.58
C ASP A 187 -14.06 3.97 12.31
N PHE A 188 -14.39 3.44 11.13
CA PHE A 188 -14.09 4.06 9.85
C PHE A 188 -14.78 5.42 9.67
N LEU A 189 -16.08 5.52 9.98
CA LEU A 189 -16.83 6.77 9.92
C LEU A 189 -16.25 7.84 10.87
N ARG A 190 -15.79 7.45 12.04
CA ARG A 190 -15.10 8.36 12.97
C ARG A 190 -13.80 8.86 12.37
N ALA A 191 -12.99 7.97 11.75
CA ALA A 191 -11.77 8.37 11.08
C ALA A 191 -12.03 9.38 9.95
N LEU A 192 -13.03 9.12 9.11
CA LEU A 192 -13.44 10.05 8.04
C LEU A 192 -13.95 11.39 8.59
N ARG A 193 -14.76 11.37 9.65
CA ARG A 193 -15.24 12.60 10.31
C ARG A 193 -14.07 13.41 10.89
N ASP A 194 -13.13 12.75 11.55
CA ASP A 194 -11.97 13.41 12.13
C ASP A 194 -11.07 14.01 11.05
N PHE A 195 -10.91 13.29 9.92
CA PHE A 195 -10.23 13.79 8.72
C PHE A 195 -10.94 15.02 8.13
N ALA A 196 -12.25 14.95 7.92
CA ALA A 196 -13.04 16.06 7.35
C ALA A 196 -13.06 17.31 8.23
N GLY A 197 -12.86 17.16 9.56
CA GLY A 197 -12.77 18.28 10.49
C GLY A 197 -11.41 18.99 10.53
N ARG A 198 -10.39 18.44 9.86
CA ARG A 198 -9.04 19.02 9.83
C ARG A 198 -8.86 19.95 8.63
N SER A 199 -8.24 21.10 8.84
CA SER A 199 -7.88 22.00 7.74
C SER A 199 -6.45 21.69 7.27
N ARG A 200 -6.32 21.18 6.04
CA ARG A 200 -5.01 20.94 5.40
C ARG A 200 -4.39 22.27 5.00
N ARG A 201 -3.29 22.66 5.61
CA ARG A 201 -2.64 23.96 5.35
C ARG A 201 -1.42 23.85 4.43
N PHE A 202 -1.02 22.68 3.94
CA PHE A 202 0.11 22.46 3.01
C PHE A 202 1.30 23.43 3.20
N GLY A 203 1.64 23.75 4.46
CA GLY A 203 2.72 24.67 4.78
C GLY A 203 2.42 26.16 4.59
N GLN A 204 1.17 26.57 4.39
CA GLN A 204 0.73 27.98 4.33
C GLN A 204 0.16 28.46 5.66
#